data_c3eb59444259562d3c538a75ade59c0c
#
_entry.id   c3eb59444259562d3c538a75ade59c0c
#
_cell.length_a   1.000
_cell.length_b   1.000
_cell.length_c   1.000
_cell.angle_alpha   90.00
_cell.angle_beta   90.00
_cell.angle_gamma   90.00
#
_symmetry.space_group_name_H-M   'P 1'
#
loop_
_entity.id
_entity.type
_entity.pdbx_description
1 polymer ?
#
loop_
_entity_poly.entity_id
_entity_poly.type
_entity_poly.pdbx_seq_one_letter_code
_entity_poly.pdbx_strand_id
1 'polypeptide(L)'
;MLIKSEVKEFKEYLLKDSNRIIKILEDINFHDLWYEKEDVIRGALPDHDNNTSLRVVLNESLSTSMFSVGYNGDLIGAIQEIKDWDFTTTFAYMKALFGVGNSIQQSQTTSLIEEYRQFAKYGMVVQGKENKKYDNSYLTRFIAMPHKSLIEEGISPDVIKQFNICYDPERDRIIFPHYDWNDENNIVGIQGRTILDSDTAKLLGVPKYWNYIDGFSKSNNLYGFQQSKNNLEDSNMLILFEGEKSVLKQFTYKRGKGYSVALGNHNVSEIQRKFIIRNTPEDCEIVIAFDEDVMFGENGGEEYLKEVADKFSNFRRVSYIRPPVNIFKPKQSPIDTLGKKGVGWRYSMKTRNKVNFV
;
A
#
# COMPACT_ATOMS: atom_id res chain seq x y z
N MET A 1 19.57 -23.95 -14.99
CA MET A 1 20.91 -23.35 -15.23
C MET A 1 20.89 -22.37 -16.41
N LEU A 2 20.27 -22.67 -17.53
CA LEU A 2 20.18 -21.82 -18.74
C LEU A 2 19.56 -20.43 -18.51
N ILE A 3 18.46 -20.31 -17.73
CA ILE A 3 17.76 -19.05 -17.48
C ILE A 3 18.63 -18.04 -16.69
N LYS A 4 19.47 -18.49 -15.78
CA LYS A 4 20.34 -17.58 -15.00
C LYS A 4 21.46 -16.95 -15.86
N SER A 5 21.99 -17.66 -16.87
CA SER A 5 22.99 -17.11 -17.81
C SER A 5 22.35 -16.09 -18.73
N GLU A 6 21.16 -16.39 -19.29
CA GLU A 6 20.44 -15.45 -20.16
C GLU A 6 20.08 -14.15 -19.50
N VAL A 7 19.64 -14.20 -18.24
CA VAL A 7 19.32 -12.99 -17.45
C VAL A 7 20.57 -12.15 -17.21
N LYS A 8 21.68 -12.79 -16.88
CA LYS A 8 22.96 -12.10 -16.68
C LYS A 8 23.42 -11.43 -17.97
N GLU A 9 23.44 -12.16 -19.08
CA GLU A 9 23.82 -11.64 -20.40
C GLU A 9 22.94 -10.47 -20.85
N PHE A 10 21.63 -10.55 -20.57
CA PHE A 10 20.71 -9.47 -20.89
C PHE A 10 20.92 -8.24 -20.01
N LYS A 11 21.20 -8.39 -18.70
CA LYS A 11 21.59 -7.26 -17.83
C LYS A 11 22.89 -6.61 -18.30
N GLU A 12 23.88 -7.39 -18.68
CA GLU A 12 25.13 -6.87 -19.26
C GLU A 12 24.87 -6.14 -20.58
N TYR A 13 23.93 -6.62 -21.41
CA TYR A 13 23.51 -5.94 -22.63
C TYR A 13 22.86 -4.58 -22.33
N LEU A 14 22.03 -4.48 -21.29
CA LEU A 14 21.42 -3.22 -20.87
C LEU A 14 22.46 -2.24 -20.34
N LEU A 15 23.41 -2.71 -19.55
CA LEU A 15 24.48 -1.88 -18.96
C LEU A 15 25.46 -1.30 -19.99
N LYS A 16 25.61 -1.92 -21.16
CA LYS A 16 26.45 -1.38 -22.24
C LYS A 16 25.95 -0.04 -22.78
N ASP A 17 24.67 0.24 -22.60
CA ASP A 17 24.04 1.50 -22.99
C ASP A 17 22.86 1.78 -22.07
N SER A 18 23.05 2.66 -21.12
CA SER A 18 22.02 2.99 -20.11
C SER A 18 20.74 3.61 -20.70
N ASN A 19 20.79 4.15 -21.93
CA ASN A 19 19.58 4.60 -22.63
C ASN A 19 18.60 3.45 -22.89
N ARG A 20 19.05 2.20 -22.92
CA ARG A 20 18.15 1.03 -23.00
C ARG A 20 17.33 0.88 -21.74
N ILE A 21 17.92 1.19 -20.58
CA ILE A 21 17.20 1.16 -19.30
C ILE A 21 16.18 2.30 -19.26
N ILE A 22 16.57 3.51 -19.67
CA ILE A 22 15.65 4.64 -19.83
C ILE A 22 14.48 4.26 -20.73
N LYS A 23 14.76 3.69 -21.91
CA LYS A 23 13.71 3.27 -22.85
C LYS A 23 12.73 2.25 -22.26
N ILE A 24 13.21 1.28 -21.48
CA ILE A 24 12.33 0.33 -20.77
C ILE A 24 11.44 1.07 -19.78
N LEU A 25 12.02 1.96 -18.98
CA LEU A 25 11.29 2.70 -17.96
C LEU A 25 10.23 3.59 -18.59
N GLU A 26 10.56 4.35 -19.63
CA GLU A 26 9.61 5.20 -20.37
C GLU A 26 8.47 4.40 -20.99
N ASP A 27 8.76 3.23 -21.60
CA ASP A 27 7.76 2.38 -22.26
C ASP A 27 6.72 1.81 -21.29
N ILE A 28 7.07 1.70 -20.01
CA ILE A 28 6.16 1.27 -18.94
C ILE A 28 5.64 2.42 -18.09
N ASN A 29 5.78 3.66 -18.59
CA ASN A 29 5.26 4.92 -18.05
C ASN A 29 5.97 5.45 -16.79
N PHE A 30 7.20 5.06 -16.51
CA PHE A 30 8.02 5.86 -15.62
C PHE A 30 8.40 7.17 -16.33
N HIS A 31 8.40 8.29 -15.61
CA HIS A 31 8.64 9.60 -16.20
C HIS A 31 9.58 10.45 -15.35
N ASP A 32 9.91 11.66 -15.81
CA ASP A 32 10.86 12.57 -15.15
C ASP A 32 12.18 11.87 -14.82
N LEU A 33 12.69 11.07 -15.78
CA LEU A 33 13.90 10.28 -15.61
C LEU A 33 15.15 11.19 -15.73
N TRP A 34 16.07 11.08 -14.78
CA TRP A 34 17.31 11.85 -14.75
C TRP A 34 18.45 11.09 -14.08
N TYR A 35 19.68 11.47 -14.38
CA TYR A 35 20.87 10.90 -13.75
C TYR A 35 21.22 11.69 -12.48
N GLU A 36 21.12 11.07 -11.30
CA GLU A 36 21.60 11.64 -10.04
C GLU A 36 23.13 11.63 -9.98
N LYS A 37 23.73 10.57 -10.56
CA LYS A 37 25.16 10.36 -10.77
C LYS A 37 25.34 9.56 -12.05
N GLU A 38 26.58 9.38 -12.52
CA GLU A 38 26.87 8.61 -13.73
C GLU A 38 26.33 7.17 -13.68
N ASP A 39 26.17 6.62 -12.47
CA ASP A 39 25.74 5.24 -12.19
C ASP A 39 24.35 5.12 -11.56
N VAL A 40 23.58 6.21 -11.45
CA VAL A 40 22.25 6.19 -10.80
C VAL A 40 21.22 6.95 -11.62
N ILE A 41 20.16 6.25 -12.03
CA ILE A 41 18.96 6.83 -12.64
C ILE A 41 17.90 7.05 -11.56
N ARG A 42 17.28 8.23 -11.57
CA ARG A 42 16.12 8.60 -10.77
C ARG A 42 14.93 8.88 -11.66
N GLY A 43 13.74 8.85 -11.08
CA GLY A 43 12.50 9.20 -11.77
C GLY A 43 11.26 9.06 -10.91
N ALA A 44 10.13 9.39 -11.52
CA ALA A 44 8.81 9.14 -10.96
C ALA A 44 8.28 7.77 -11.41
N LEU A 45 7.48 7.14 -10.54
CA LEU A 45 6.73 5.94 -10.89
C LEU A 45 5.54 6.31 -11.78
N PRO A 46 4.99 5.38 -12.57
CA PRO A 46 3.70 5.57 -13.20
C PRO A 46 2.67 6.05 -12.16
N ASP A 47 1.90 7.07 -12.52
CA ASP A 47 0.85 7.66 -11.68
C ASP A 47 1.32 8.38 -10.40
N HIS A 48 2.61 8.77 -10.30
CA HIS A 48 3.19 9.48 -9.17
C HIS A 48 4.07 10.66 -9.60
N ASP A 49 3.84 11.86 -9.08
CA ASP A 49 4.61 13.08 -9.42
C ASP A 49 5.98 13.19 -8.70
N ASN A 50 6.33 12.23 -7.84
CA ASN A 50 7.58 12.29 -7.11
C ASN A 50 8.73 11.72 -7.92
N ASN A 51 9.52 12.60 -8.56
CA ASN A 51 10.67 12.25 -9.39
C ASN A 51 11.88 11.66 -8.63
N THR A 52 11.77 11.47 -7.30
CA THR A 52 12.76 10.75 -6.48
C THR A 52 12.26 9.38 -6.01
N SER A 53 11.07 8.97 -6.41
CA SER A 53 10.46 7.72 -5.96
C SER A 53 11.07 6.47 -6.58
N LEU A 54 11.66 6.58 -7.77
CA LEU A 54 12.45 5.53 -8.41
C LEU A 54 13.96 5.79 -8.20
N ARG A 55 14.71 4.72 -7.95
CA ARG A 55 16.17 4.72 -7.97
C ARG A 55 16.66 3.42 -8.62
N VAL A 56 17.38 3.53 -9.73
CA VAL A 56 18.04 2.40 -10.41
C VAL A 56 19.55 2.64 -10.37
N VAL A 57 20.28 1.68 -9.80
CA VAL A 57 21.74 1.70 -9.79
C VAL A 57 22.25 0.88 -10.97
N LEU A 58 23.13 1.45 -11.78
CA LEU A 58 23.73 0.83 -12.96
C LEU A 58 24.88 -0.11 -12.57
N ASN A 59 24.55 -1.12 -11.77
CA ASN A 59 25.47 -2.20 -11.37
C ASN A 59 25.05 -3.52 -11.99
N GLU A 60 25.84 -4.57 -11.83
CA GLU A 60 25.59 -5.90 -12.43
C GLU A 60 24.21 -6.47 -12.11
N SER A 61 23.63 -6.12 -10.96
CA SER A 61 22.29 -6.56 -10.56
C SER A 61 21.19 -5.66 -11.06
N LEU A 62 21.49 -4.44 -11.54
CA LEU A 62 20.52 -3.36 -11.81
C LEU A 62 19.62 -3.11 -10.58
N SER A 63 20.27 -2.88 -9.43
CA SER A 63 19.58 -2.70 -8.16
C SER A 63 18.58 -1.56 -8.25
N THR A 64 17.31 -1.87 -8.00
CA THR A 64 16.19 -0.93 -8.17
C THR A 64 15.40 -0.80 -6.89
N SER A 65 15.12 0.42 -6.48
CA SER A 65 14.26 0.75 -5.36
C SER A 65 13.12 1.66 -5.83
N MET A 66 11.90 1.34 -5.41
CA MET A 66 10.73 2.19 -5.62
C MET A 66 10.15 2.54 -4.25
N PHE A 67 10.48 3.76 -3.79
CA PHE A 67 10.21 4.16 -2.40
C PHE A 67 8.73 4.31 -2.08
N SER A 68 7.93 4.74 -3.05
CA SER A 68 6.49 4.95 -2.88
C SER A 68 5.71 3.65 -2.72
N VAL A 69 6.19 2.55 -3.33
CA VAL A 69 5.55 1.22 -3.25
C VAL A 69 6.31 0.24 -2.36
N GLY A 70 7.43 0.68 -1.75
CA GLY A 70 8.20 -0.15 -0.83
C GLY A 70 8.97 -1.30 -1.49
N TYR A 71 9.21 -1.21 -2.81
CA TYR A 71 9.97 -2.23 -3.55
C TYR A 71 11.47 -2.01 -3.40
N ASN A 72 12.22 -3.09 -3.23
CA ASN A 72 13.68 -3.11 -3.28
C ASN A 72 14.15 -4.45 -3.86
N GLY A 73 14.74 -4.41 -5.03
CA GLY A 73 15.17 -5.61 -5.76
C GLY A 73 16.01 -5.25 -6.99
N ASP A 74 15.71 -5.86 -8.13
CA ASP A 74 16.33 -5.53 -9.42
C ASP A 74 15.31 -4.91 -10.40
N LEU A 75 15.79 -4.45 -11.55
CA LEU A 75 14.95 -3.80 -12.56
C LEU A 75 13.83 -4.72 -13.08
N ILE A 76 14.11 -6.03 -13.25
CA ILE A 76 13.11 -6.99 -13.74
C ILE A 76 11.98 -7.11 -12.73
N GLY A 77 12.30 -7.29 -11.45
CA GLY A 77 11.32 -7.37 -10.39
C GLY A 77 10.56 -6.06 -10.17
N ALA A 78 11.19 -4.89 -10.40
CA ALA A 78 10.49 -3.61 -10.36
C ALA A 78 9.40 -3.51 -11.45
N ILE A 79 9.68 -3.99 -12.65
CA ILE A 79 8.71 -4.03 -13.73
C ILE A 79 7.58 -5.03 -13.43
N GLN A 80 7.92 -6.19 -12.87
CA GLN A 80 6.92 -7.16 -12.41
C GLN A 80 5.95 -6.52 -11.40
N GLU A 81 6.48 -5.75 -10.45
CA GLU A 81 5.68 -5.05 -9.43
C GLU A 81 4.73 -4.02 -10.04
N ILE A 82 5.21 -3.21 -11.00
CA ILE A 82 4.40 -2.15 -11.64
C ILE A 82 3.35 -2.73 -12.60
N LYS A 83 3.71 -3.78 -13.36
CA LYS A 83 2.83 -4.33 -14.40
C LYS A 83 2.01 -5.53 -13.94
N ASP A 84 2.25 -6.04 -12.72
CA ASP A 84 1.68 -7.30 -12.21
C ASP A 84 1.92 -8.48 -13.19
N TRP A 85 3.13 -8.53 -13.74
CA TRP A 85 3.54 -9.60 -14.66
C TRP A 85 4.40 -10.64 -13.95
N ASP A 86 4.35 -11.88 -14.46
CA ASP A 86 5.31 -12.90 -14.06
C ASP A 86 6.70 -12.65 -14.69
N PHE A 87 7.72 -13.35 -14.17
CA PHE A 87 9.09 -13.22 -14.64
C PHE A 87 9.22 -13.51 -16.16
N THR A 88 8.55 -14.54 -16.65
CA THR A 88 8.65 -14.98 -18.06
C THR A 88 8.08 -13.92 -18.99
N THR A 89 6.91 -13.37 -18.64
CA THR A 89 6.25 -12.28 -19.39
C THR A 89 7.11 -11.03 -19.39
N THR A 90 7.61 -10.62 -18.22
CA THR A 90 8.45 -9.43 -18.07
C THR A 90 9.75 -9.55 -18.86
N PHE A 91 10.42 -10.66 -18.72
CA PHE A 91 11.70 -10.89 -19.41
C PHE A 91 11.54 -10.98 -20.92
N ALA A 92 10.48 -11.64 -21.40
CA ALA A 92 10.14 -11.71 -22.83
C ALA A 92 9.81 -10.32 -23.39
N TYR A 93 9.03 -9.52 -22.67
CA TYR A 93 8.71 -8.14 -23.03
C TYR A 93 9.96 -7.28 -23.15
N MET A 94 10.83 -7.29 -22.13
CA MET A 94 12.07 -6.52 -22.14
C MET A 94 12.99 -6.92 -23.31
N LYS A 95 13.09 -8.22 -23.64
CA LYS A 95 13.85 -8.70 -24.79
C LYS A 95 13.24 -8.27 -26.12
N ALA A 96 11.91 -8.32 -26.24
CA ALA A 96 11.18 -7.94 -27.45
C ALA A 96 11.37 -6.44 -27.79
N LEU A 97 11.48 -5.57 -26.78
CA LEU A 97 11.69 -4.13 -26.96
C LEU A 97 12.97 -3.80 -27.74
N PHE A 98 13.94 -4.71 -27.71
CA PHE A 98 15.24 -4.57 -28.39
C PHE A 98 15.45 -5.58 -29.54
N GLY A 99 14.43 -6.36 -29.89
CA GLY A 99 14.56 -7.40 -30.91
C GLY A 99 15.53 -8.53 -30.53
N VAL A 100 15.83 -8.69 -29.24
CA VAL A 100 16.72 -9.72 -28.72
C VAL A 100 15.89 -10.94 -28.36
N GLY A 101 15.76 -11.89 -29.28
CA GLY A 101 15.09 -13.18 -29.05
C GLY A 101 14.33 -13.70 -30.26
N ASN A 102 14.41 -15.01 -30.52
CA ASN A 102 13.70 -15.66 -31.60
C ASN A 102 12.19 -15.54 -31.46
N SER A 103 11.51 -15.20 -32.54
CA SER A 103 10.08 -15.12 -32.70
C SER A 103 9.37 -16.40 -32.23
N ILE A 104 8.73 -16.36 -31.08
CA ILE A 104 7.74 -17.37 -30.68
C ILE A 104 6.43 -17.00 -31.38
N GLN A 105 5.93 -17.91 -32.20
CA GLN A 105 4.68 -17.76 -32.96
C GLN A 105 3.49 -17.46 -32.05
N GLN A 106 2.81 -16.38 -32.36
CA GLN A 106 1.76 -15.72 -31.57
C GLN A 106 0.36 -16.36 -31.59
N SER A 107 0.17 -17.61 -31.98
CA SER A 107 -1.19 -18.10 -32.30
C SER A 107 -1.76 -19.27 -31.46
N GLN A 108 -1.01 -19.87 -30.53
CA GLN A 108 -1.57 -20.93 -29.66
C GLN A 108 -1.30 -20.76 -28.17
N THR A 109 -0.58 -19.73 -27.76
CA THR A 109 -0.15 -19.52 -26.39
C THR A 109 -1.18 -18.74 -25.54
N THR A 110 -2.09 -18.03 -26.18
CA THR A 110 -3.04 -17.12 -25.48
C THR A 110 -4.06 -17.88 -24.62
N SER A 111 -4.55 -19.03 -25.07
CA SER A 111 -5.54 -19.79 -24.30
C SER A 111 -4.93 -20.56 -23.11
N LEU A 112 -3.73 -21.13 -23.31
CA LEU A 112 -2.99 -21.82 -22.25
C LEU A 112 -2.44 -20.85 -21.19
N ILE A 113 -2.07 -19.63 -21.61
CA ILE A 113 -1.61 -18.56 -20.71
C ILE A 113 -2.79 -18.03 -19.88
N GLU A 114 -3.99 -17.93 -20.43
CA GLU A 114 -5.19 -17.54 -19.67
C GLU A 114 -5.62 -18.63 -18.70
N GLU A 115 -5.59 -19.90 -19.08
CA GLU A 115 -5.82 -21.02 -18.17
C GLU A 115 -4.76 -21.11 -17.06
N TYR A 116 -3.48 -20.93 -17.42
CA TYR A 116 -2.37 -20.88 -16.45
C TYR A 116 -2.45 -19.65 -15.54
N ARG A 117 -2.93 -18.52 -16.04
CA ARG A 117 -3.21 -17.31 -15.23
C ARG A 117 -4.30 -17.54 -14.19
N GLN A 118 -5.34 -18.32 -14.51
CA GLN A 118 -6.36 -18.70 -13.52
C GLN A 118 -5.78 -19.64 -12.46
N PHE A 119 -4.98 -20.64 -12.83
CA PHE A 119 -4.33 -21.55 -11.88
C PHE A 119 -3.22 -20.85 -11.07
N ALA A 120 -2.43 -19.98 -11.68
CA ALA A 120 -1.41 -19.20 -10.98
C ALA A 120 -2.00 -18.17 -10.00
N LYS A 121 -3.20 -17.64 -10.26
CA LYS A 121 -3.94 -16.79 -9.29
C LYS A 121 -4.20 -17.51 -7.97
N TYR A 122 -4.33 -18.83 -7.97
CA TYR A 122 -4.60 -19.63 -6.76
C TYR A 122 -3.33 -20.20 -6.10
N GLY A 123 -2.17 -20.16 -6.72
CA GLY A 123 -0.97 -20.89 -6.29
C GLY A 123 0.30 -20.08 -6.03
N MET A 124 0.42 -18.84 -6.50
CA MET A 124 1.63 -18.06 -6.27
C MET A 124 1.67 -17.48 -4.86
N VAL A 125 2.55 -18.05 -4.06
CA VAL A 125 3.13 -17.37 -2.91
C VAL A 125 3.96 -16.21 -3.46
N VAL A 126 3.44 -15.00 -3.40
CA VAL A 126 4.26 -13.80 -3.60
C VAL A 126 5.21 -13.75 -2.41
N GLN A 127 6.45 -14.19 -2.60
CA GLN A 127 7.52 -13.97 -1.64
C GLN A 127 7.97 -12.50 -1.73
N GLY A 128 7.11 -11.59 -1.27
CA GLY A 128 7.57 -10.30 -0.81
C GLY A 128 8.48 -10.57 0.40
N LYS A 129 9.54 -9.79 0.55
CA LYS A 129 10.40 -9.88 1.73
C LYS A 129 9.53 -9.62 2.96
N GLU A 130 9.21 -10.66 3.72
CA GLU A 130 8.42 -10.52 4.94
C GLU A 130 9.04 -9.48 5.88
N ASN A 131 8.19 -8.71 6.52
CA ASN A 131 8.64 -7.81 7.57
C ASN A 131 9.30 -8.63 8.69
N LYS A 132 10.39 -8.11 9.24
CA LYS A 132 11.02 -8.71 10.43
C LYS A 132 10.05 -8.62 11.61
N LYS A 133 10.00 -9.68 12.41
CA LYS A 133 9.12 -9.79 13.57
C LYS A 133 9.91 -9.46 14.86
N TYR A 134 9.25 -8.71 15.73
CA TYR A 134 9.79 -8.29 17.02
C TYR A 134 8.76 -8.57 18.10
N ASP A 135 9.23 -8.98 19.27
CA ASP A 135 8.40 -9.23 20.43
C ASP A 135 7.77 -7.93 20.99
N ASN A 136 6.61 -8.05 21.59
CA ASN A 136 5.88 -6.93 22.20
C ASN A 136 6.67 -6.16 23.27
N SER A 137 7.67 -6.77 23.90
CA SER A 137 8.56 -6.09 24.84
C SER A 137 9.29 -4.90 24.22
N TYR A 138 9.37 -4.86 22.88
CA TYR A 138 9.96 -3.72 22.18
C TYR A 138 9.22 -2.40 22.42
N LEU A 139 7.97 -2.45 22.88
CA LEU A 139 7.17 -1.28 23.25
C LEU A 139 7.45 -0.75 24.65
N THR A 140 8.13 -1.50 25.51
CA THR A 140 8.37 -1.11 26.92
C THR A 140 9.20 0.16 27.08
N ARG A 141 9.90 0.56 26.04
CA ARG A 141 10.67 1.82 25.98
C ARG A 141 9.81 3.06 25.78
N PHE A 142 8.52 2.90 25.49
CA PHE A 142 7.57 3.99 25.30
C PHE A 142 6.58 4.05 26.47
N ILE A 143 5.99 5.20 26.68
CA ILE A 143 5.00 5.38 27.74
C ILE A 143 3.62 4.89 27.26
N ALA A 144 3.10 3.84 27.87
CA ALA A 144 1.80 3.26 27.55
C ALA A 144 0.68 4.11 28.20
N MET A 145 0.37 5.27 27.62
CA MET A 145 -0.69 6.13 28.08
C MET A 145 -1.43 6.81 26.91
N PRO A 146 -2.75 7.08 27.07
CA PRO A 146 -3.49 7.87 26.10
C PRO A 146 -2.96 9.29 26.02
N HIS A 147 -2.46 9.70 24.87
CA HIS A 147 -2.06 11.08 24.66
C HIS A 147 -3.30 11.97 24.46
N LYS A 148 -3.31 13.15 25.10
CA LYS A 148 -4.44 14.09 25.09
C LYS A 148 -4.93 14.44 23.68
N SER A 149 -4.02 14.63 22.73
CA SER A 149 -4.38 14.97 21.34
C SER A 149 -5.25 13.92 20.65
N LEU A 150 -5.07 12.63 20.94
CA LEU A 150 -5.91 11.57 20.37
C LEU A 150 -7.33 11.62 20.94
N ILE A 151 -7.45 11.93 22.25
CA ILE A 151 -8.76 12.08 22.91
C ILE A 151 -9.50 13.29 22.35
N GLU A 152 -8.80 14.41 22.16
CA GLU A 152 -9.33 15.62 21.53
C GLU A 152 -9.77 15.40 20.09
N GLU A 153 -9.11 14.50 19.36
CA GLU A 153 -9.52 14.03 18.03
C GLU A 153 -10.69 13.02 18.06
N GLY A 154 -11.21 12.69 19.24
CA GLY A 154 -12.37 11.81 19.40
C GLY A 154 -12.06 10.31 19.42
N ILE A 155 -10.81 9.92 19.67
CA ILE A 155 -10.42 8.51 19.84
C ILE A 155 -10.56 8.13 21.31
N SER A 156 -11.29 7.05 21.62
CA SER A 156 -11.54 6.64 22.99
C SER A 156 -10.30 6.03 23.67
N PRO A 157 -10.14 6.23 24.99
CA PRO A 157 -9.04 5.60 25.72
C PRO A 157 -9.00 4.08 25.63
N ASP A 158 -10.16 3.43 25.55
CA ASP A 158 -10.25 1.97 25.42
C ASP A 158 -9.67 1.48 24.09
N VAL A 159 -9.94 2.21 22.99
CA VAL A 159 -9.36 1.90 21.68
C VAL A 159 -7.85 2.17 21.67
N ILE A 160 -7.40 3.28 22.28
CA ILE A 160 -5.96 3.57 22.42
C ILE A 160 -5.26 2.39 23.14
N LYS A 161 -5.86 1.88 24.21
CA LYS A 161 -5.36 0.70 24.93
C LYS A 161 -5.45 -0.56 24.09
N GLN A 162 -6.55 -0.81 23.37
CA GLN A 162 -6.75 -1.97 22.52
C GLN A 162 -5.69 -2.09 21.42
N PHE A 163 -5.21 -0.95 20.92
CA PHE A 163 -4.18 -0.89 19.88
C PHE A 163 -2.77 -0.69 20.44
N ASN A 164 -2.59 -0.73 21.75
CA ASN A 164 -1.31 -0.50 22.44
C ASN A 164 -0.60 0.79 21.96
N ILE A 165 -1.39 1.84 21.73
CA ILE A 165 -0.82 3.14 21.36
C ILE A 165 -0.03 3.68 22.53
N CYS A 166 1.20 4.09 22.25
CA CYS A 166 2.14 4.63 23.23
C CYS A 166 2.53 6.08 22.89
N TYR A 167 3.35 6.66 23.74
CA TYR A 167 3.93 7.97 23.55
C TYR A 167 5.45 7.94 23.76
N ASP A 168 6.19 8.58 22.87
CA ASP A 168 7.61 8.83 23.00
C ASP A 168 7.87 10.26 23.47
N PRO A 169 8.23 10.48 24.77
CA PRO A 169 8.47 11.81 25.28
C PRO A 169 9.79 12.43 24.81
N GLU A 170 10.74 11.64 24.32
CA GLU A 170 12.00 12.15 23.85
C GLU A 170 11.88 12.84 22.48
N ARG A 171 10.94 12.35 21.65
CA ARG A 171 10.71 12.86 20.29
C ARG A 171 9.36 13.50 20.08
N ASP A 172 8.56 13.64 21.12
CA ASP A 172 7.19 14.16 21.05
C ASP A 172 6.35 13.50 19.97
N ARG A 173 6.28 12.12 20.03
CA ARG A 173 5.57 11.34 19.03
C ARG A 173 4.57 10.38 19.64
N ILE A 174 3.42 10.29 19.01
CA ILE A 174 2.45 9.22 19.26
C ILE A 174 2.93 7.99 18.50
N ILE A 175 2.99 6.87 19.18
CA ILE A 175 3.54 5.60 18.69
C ILE A 175 2.41 4.67 18.28
N PHE A 176 2.42 4.26 17.03
CA PHE A 176 1.50 3.29 16.43
C PHE A 176 2.26 1.98 16.19
N PRO A 177 2.03 0.94 17.03
CA PRO A 177 2.58 -0.39 16.77
C PRO A 177 1.85 -1.06 15.61
N HIS A 178 2.59 -1.58 14.65
CA HIS A 178 2.04 -2.38 13.56
C HIS A 178 2.26 -3.86 13.89
N TYR A 179 1.20 -4.55 14.26
CA TYR A 179 1.22 -5.99 14.52
C TYR A 179 1.27 -6.77 13.21
N ASP A 180 1.95 -7.91 13.25
CA ASP A 180 1.93 -8.87 12.14
C ASP A 180 0.48 -9.32 11.87
N TRP A 181 0.05 -9.21 10.65
CA TRP A 181 -1.31 -9.63 10.26
C TRP A 181 -1.56 -11.14 10.42
N ASN A 182 -0.51 -11.98 10.50
CA ASN A 182 -0.60 -13.41 10.78
C ASN A 182 -0.44 -13.77 12.26
N ASP A 183 0.18 -12.89 13.07
CA ASP A 183 0.51 -13.18 14.47
C ASP A 183 0.36 -11.93 15.36
N GLU A 184 -0.61 -11.94 16.24
CA GLU A 184 -0.90 -10.83 17.15
C GLU A 184 0.14 -10.60 18.25
N ASN A 185 1.06 -11.56 18.45
CA ASN A 185 2.13 -11.46 19.45
C ASN A 185 3.37 -10.74 18.92
N ASN A 186 3.47 -10.56 17.61
CA ASN A 186 4.62 -9.95 16.97
C ASN A 186 4.31 -8.57 16.38
N ILE A 187 5.26 -7.66 16.56
CA ILE A 187 5.27 -6.34 15.94
C ILE A 187 6.17 -6.42 14.71
N VAL A 188 5.73 -5.87 13.60
CA VAL A 188 6.51 -5.78 12.35
C VAL A 188 6.95 -4.36 12.04
N GLY A 189 6.33 -3.37 12.64
CA GLY A 189 6.63 -1.96 12.46
C GLY A 189 6.25 -1.12 13.68
N ILE A 190 6.97 -0.04 13.90
CA ILE A 190 6.61 0.98 14.88
C ILE A 190 6.71 2.34 14.19
N GLN A 191 5.60 3.01 14.07
CA GLN A 191 5.53 4.32 13.46
C GLN A 191 5.20 5.39 14.49
N GLY A 192 6.05 6.41 14.58
CA GLY A 192 5.83 7.57 15.43
C GLY A 192 5.33 8.76 14.62
N ARG A 193 4.17 9.32 14.99
CA ARG A 193 3.64 10.54 14.41
C ARG A 193 3.90 11.71 15.35
N THR A 194 4.48 12.81 14.81
CA THR A 194 4.69 14.03 15.58
C THR A 194 3.36 14.60 16.07
N ILE A 195 3.36 15.18 17.27
CA ILE A 195 2.22 15.92 17.83
C ILE A 195 2.13 17.36 17.32
N LEU A 196 3.21 17.83 16.66
CA LEU A 196 3.23 19.16 16.05
C LEU A 196 2.19 19.24 14.92
N ASP A 197 1.59 20.41 14.77
CA ASP A 197 0.81 20.73 13.57
C ASP A 197 1.68 20.76 12.31
N SER A 198 1.05 20.66 11.15
CA SER A 198 1.77 20.52 9.87
C SER A 198 2.70 21.70 9.56
N ASP A 199 2.30 22.92 9.94
CA ASP A 199 3.06 24.12 9.61
C ASP A 199 4.29 24.25 10.53
N THR A 200 4.10 24.02 11.82
CA THR A 200 5.19 23.99 12.81
C THR A 200 6.18 22.85 12.49
N ALA A 201 5.70 21.65 12.18
CA ALA A 201 6.55 20.53 11.83
C ALA A 201 7.40 20.83 10.58
N LYS A 202 6.78 21.44 9.55
CA LYS A 202 7.48 21.84 8.33
C LYS A 202 8.53 22.93 8.60
N LEU A 203 8.18 23.94 9.42
CA LEU A 203 9.09 25.02 9.78
C LEU A 203 10.33 24.51 10.53
N LEU A 204 10.15 23.52 11.41
CA LEU A 204 11.21 22.92 12.20
C LEU A 204 11.94 21.77 11.49
N GLY A 205 11.57 21.41 10.25
CA GLY A 205 12.13 20.27 9.53
C GLY A 205 11.82 18.91 10.18
N VAL A 206 10.76 18.82 11.01
CA VAL A 206 10.38 17.61 11.72
C VAL A 206 9.47 16.75 10.81
N PRO A 207 9.87 15.53 10.43
CA PRO A 207 9.03 14.70 9.58
C PRO A 207 7.73 14.30 10.31
N LYS A 208 6.61 14.34 9.58
CA LYS A 208 5.28 13.97 10.11
C LYS A 208 5.29 12.57 10.72
N TYR A 209 5.96 11.63 10.06
CA TYR A 209 6.12 10.24 10.51
C TYR A 209 7.59 9.85 10.63
N TRP A 210 7.88 8.99 11.59
CA TRP A 210 9.20 8.40 11.83
C TRP A 210 9.05 6.90 12.05
N ASN A 211 9.83 6.09 11.34
CA ASN A 211 9.89 4.65 11.55
C ASN A 211 10.96 4.31 12.58
N TYR A 212 10.57 3.63 13.65
CA TYR A 212 11.48 3.17 14.70
C TYR A 212 12.11 1.80 14.41
N ILE A 213 11.60 1.11 13.41
CA ILE A 213 12.10 -0.18 12.95
C ILE A 213 12.51 -0.03 11.49
N ASP A 214 13.79 -0.28 11.23
CA ASP A 214 14.34 -0.21 9.88
C ASP A 214 13.84 -1.37 9.01
N GLY A 215 13.55 -1.05 7.75
CA GLY A 215 13.10 -2.03 6.76
C GLY A 215 11.65 -2.48 6.93
N PHE A 216 10.85 -1.79 7.75
CA PHE A 216 9.40 -2.00 7.80
C PHE A 216 8.75 -1.55 6.50
N SER A 217 8.05 -2.47 5.85
CA SER A 217 7.23 -2.20 4.66
C SER A 217 5.75 -2.24 5.01
N LYS A 218 5.07 -1.11 4.87
CA LYS A 218 3.61 -1.02 5.07
C LYS A 218 2.85 -1.84 4.05
N SER A 219 3.35 -1.93 2.81
CA SER A 219 2.76 -2.73 1.72
C SER A 219 2.67 -4.22 2.02
N ASN A 220 3.44 -4.69 3.02
CA ASN A 220 3.48 -6.09 3.47
C ASN A 220 2.81 -6.27 4.83
N ASN A 221 1.88 -5.39 5.18
CA ASN A 221 1.07 -5.48 6.39
C ASN A 221 -0.23 -4.68 6.26
N LEU A 222 -1.18 -4.91 7.16
CA LEU A 222 -2.41 -4.15 7.31
C LEU A 222 -2.56 -3.71 8.76
N TYR A 223 -2.46 -2.42 9.01
CA TYR A 223 -2.66 -1.89 10.35
C TYR A 223 -4.09 -2.14 10.84
N GLY A 224 -4.24 -2.71 12.01
CA GLY A 224 -5.54 -2.98 12.62
C GLY A 224 -6.20 -4.30 12.19
N PHE A 225 -5.56 -5.13 11.36
CA PHE A 225 -6.16 -6.39 10.93
C PHE A 225 -6.39 -7.35 12.11
N GLN A 226 -5.42 -7.48 13.02
CA GLN A 226 -5.55 -8.35 14.19
C GLN A 226 -6.76 -7.98 15.07
N GLN A 227 -7.01 -6.69 15.22
CA GLN A 227 -8.14 -6.19 15.98
C GLN A 227 -9.48 -6.33 15.24
N SER A 228 -9.44 -6.32 13.89
CA SER A 228 -10.63 -6.39 13.02
C SER A 228 -11.10 -7.81 12.75
N LYS A 229 -10.19 -8.78 12.64
CA LYS A 229 -10.46 -10.14 12.11
C LYS A 229 -11.67 -10.83 12.74
N ASN A 230 -11.82 -10.72 14.06
CA ASN A 230 -12.91 -11.37 14.80
C ASN A 230 -14.28 -10.68 14.63
N ASN A 231 -14.30 -9.49 14.01
CA ASN A 231 -15.52 -8.73 13.79
C ASN A 231 -16.01 -8.81 12.34
N LEU A 232 -15.27 -9.47 11.45
CA LEU A 232 -15.55 -9.49 10.01
C LEU A 232 -16.80 -10.33 9.69
N GLU A 233 -17.01 -11.45 10.37
CA GLU A 233 -18.18 -12.29 10.19
C GLU A 233 -19.46 -11.54 10.59
N ASP A 234 -19.45 -10.89 11.76
CA ASP A 234 -20.61 -10.15 12.27
C ASP A 234 -20.92 -8.90 11.43
N SER A 235 -19.88 -8.20 10.95
CA SER A 235 -20.03 -6.96 10.19
C SER A 235 -20.31 -7.21 8.71
N ASN A 236 -19.86 -8.35 8.20
CA ASN A 236 -19.83 -8.70 6.79
C ASN A 236 -19.19 -7.61 5.90
N MET A 237 -18.20 -6.92 6.46
CA MET A 237 -17.58 -5.74 5.85
C MET A 237 -16.14 -5.55 6.35
N LEU A 238 -15.24 -5.15 5.46
CA LEU A 238 -13.91 -4.62 5.79
C LEU A 238 -13.73 -3.25 5.14
N ILE A 239 -13.38 -2.23 5.94
CA ILE A 239 -13.15 -0.87 5.46
C ILE A 239 -11.65 -0.63 5.31
N LEU A 240 -11.23 -0.17 4.14
CA LEU A 240 -9.85 0.18 3.83
C LEU A 240 -9.66 1.69 3.96
N PHE A 241 -8.86 2.12 4.92
CA PHE A 241 -8.41 3.50 5.09
C PHE A 241 -6.94 3.66 4.67
N GLU A 242 -6.50 4.91 4.49
CA GLU A 242 -5.10 5.21 4.24
C GLU A 242 -4.25 5.15 5.51
N GLY A 243 -4.74 5.71 6.61
CA GLY A 243 -3.96 5.95 7.82
C GLY A 243 -4.54 5.36 9.11
N GLU A 244 -3.66 5.17 10.07
CA GLU A 244 -3.90 4.51 11.35
C GLU A 244 -5.00 5.19 12.18
N LYS A 245 -5.04 6.55 12.19
CA LYS A 245 -6.04 7.31 12.98
C LYS A 245 -7.46 7.05 12.53
N SER A 246 -7.69 6.83 11.23
CA SER A 246 -9.01 6.53 10.67
C SER A 246 -9.52 5.18 11.19
N VAL A 247 -8.63 4.19 11.30
CA VAL A 247 -8.93 2.90 11.93
C VAL A 247 -9.34 3.10 13.39
N LEU A 248 -8.53 3.82 14.19
CA LEU A 248 -8.86 4.06 15.60
C LEU A 248 -10.19 4.78 15.78
N LYS A 249 -10.52 5.75 14.93
CA LYS A 249 -11.81 6.45 14.94
C LYS A 249 -12.98 5.53 14.62
N GLN A 250 -12.82 4.63 13.63
CA GLN A 250 -13.84 3.65 13.28
C GLN A 250 -14.06 2.64 14.41
N PHE A 251 -12.99 2.19 15.07
CA PHE A 251 -13.09 1.36 16.27
C PHE A 251 -13.78 2.09 17.43
N THR A 252 -13.46 3.37 17.65
CA THR A 252 -14.14 4.20 18.66
C THR A 252 -15.64 4.32 18.36
N TYR A 253 -16.00 4.58 17.10
CA TYR A 253 -17.39 4.66 16.65
C TYR A 253 -18.15 3.33 16.88
N LYS A 254 -17.45 2.22 16.73
CA LYS A 254 -17.97 0.85 16.94
C LYS A 254 -17.75 0.33 18.37
N ARG A 255 -17.35 1.18 19.31
CA ARG A 255 -17.12 0.81 20.72
C ARG A 255 -16.16 -0.36 20.89
N GLY A 256 -15.04 -0.33 20.19
CA GLY A 256 -14.00 -1.37 20.19
C GLY A 256 -14.22 -2.54 19.22
N LYS A 257 -15.40 -2.63 18.60
CA LYS A 257 -15.73 -3.68 17.62
C LYS A 257 -15.62 -3.16 16.18
N GLY A 258 -14.48 -2.59 15.83
CA GLY A 258 -14.20 -2.10 14.49
C GLY A 258 -13.91 -3.23 13.50
N TYR A 259 -14.05 -2.91 12.22
CA TYR A 259 -13.79 -3.81 11.09
C TYR A 259 -13.13 -3.04 9.95
N SER A 260 -12.05 -2.35 10.27
CA SER A 260 -11.29 -1.53 9.35
C SER A 260 -9.80 -1.72 9.49
N VAL A 261 -9.08 -1.49 8.42
CA VAL A 261 -7.62 -1.55 8.34
C VAL A 261 -7.05 -0.31 7.65
N ALA A 262 -5.78 0.00 7.92
CA ALA A 262 -5.08 1.00 7.14
C ALA A 262 -4.02 0.35 6.23
N LEU A 263 -3.98 0.83 4.99
CA LEU A 263 -3.03 0.39 3.96
C LEU A 263 -1.66 1.05 4.13
N GLY A 264 -1.62 2.22 4.78
CA GLY A 264 -0.43 3.05 4.94
C GLY A 264 -0.21 4.06 3.82
N ASN A 265 -0.98 3.99 2.75
CA ASN A 265 -1.12 4.95 1.66
C ASN A 265 -2.48 4.74 0.95
N HIS A 266 -2.71 5.40 -0.17
CA HIS A 266 -3.94 5.24 -0.97
C HIS A 266 -3.86 4.10 -2.00
N ASN A 267 -2.75 3.37 -2.10
CA ASN A 267 -2.61 2.25 -3.02
C ASN A 267 -2.68 0.91 -2.27
N VAL A 268 -3.35 -0.07 -2.88
CA VAL A 268 -3.41 -1.44 -2.37
C VAL A 268 -2.34 -2.27 -3.07
N SER A 269 -1.33 -2.72 -2.33
CA SER A 269 -0.32 -3.63 -2.87
C SER A 269 -0.92 -5.00 -3.22
N GLU A 270 -0.29 -5.70 -4.14
CA GLU A 270 -0.74 -7.04 -4.52
C GLU A 270 -0.68 -8.03 -3.34
N ILE A 271 0.27 -7.85 -2.44
CA ILE A 271 0.40 -8.67 -1.22
C ILE A 271 -0.78 -8.38 -0.27
N GLN A 272 -1.11 -7.10 -0.04
CA GLN A 272 -2.27 -6.69 0.75
C GLN A 272 -3.57 -7.21 0.12
N ARG A 273 -3.73 -7.06 -1.20
CA ARG A 273 -4.89 -7.56 -1.93
C ARG A 273 -5.09 -9.07 -1.72
N LYS A 274 -4.06 -9.86 -1.97
CA LYS A 274 -4.11 -11.33 -1.79
C LYS A 274 -4.40 -11.70 -0.35
N PHE A 275 -3.79 -11.00 0.61
CA PHE A 275 -4.05 -11.23 2.03
C PHE A 275 -5.51 -10.93 2.38
N ILE A 276 -6.07 -9.81 1.96
CA ILE A 276 -7.47 -9.43 2.20
C ILE A 276 -8.41 -10.50 1.63
N ILE A 277 -8.22 -10.89 0.36
CA ILE A 277 -9.08 -11.89 -0.29
C ILE A 277 -9.04 -13.24 0.45
N ARG A 278 -7.89 -13.66 0.96
CA ARG A 278 -7.73 -14.95 1.66
C ARG A 278 -8.30 -14.94 3.08
N ASN A 279 -8.31 -13.78 3.74
CA ASN A 279 -8.59 -13.67 5.17
C ASN A 279 -9.90 -12.91 5.47
N THR A 280 -10.74 -12.68 4.47
CA THR A 280 -12.08 -12.14 4.64
C THR A 280 -13.12 -13.18 4.18
N PRO A 281 -14.32 -13.24 4.81
CA PRO A 281 -15.42 -14.07 4.33
C PRO A 281 -15.77 -13.81 2.85
N GLU A 282 -16.27 -14.81 2.14
CA GLU A 282 -16.58 -14.69 0.70
C GLU A 282 -17.64 -13.62 0.40
N ASP A 283 -18.61 -13.46 1.28
CA ASP A 283 -19.69 -12.49 1.20
C ASP A 283 -19.32 -11.13 1.84
N CYS A 284 -18.09 -10.98 2.33
CA CYS A 284 -17.59 -9.73 2.91
C CYS A 284 -17.53 -8.62 1.86
N GLU A 285 -18.10 -7.47 2.20
CA GLU A 285 -17.96 -6.25 1.37
C GLU A 285 -16.64 -5.53 1.69
N ILE A 286 -15.83 -5.25 0.68
CA ILE A 286 -14.65 -4.39 0.80
C ILE A 286 -15.07 -2.94 0.51
N VAL A 287 -14.88 -2.06 1.48
CA VAL A 287 -15.24 -0.63 1.35
C VAL A 287 -13.98 0.20 1.28
N ILE A 288 -13.75 0.88 0.17
CA ILE A 288 -12.64 1.82 -0.02
C ILE A 288 -13.06 3.18 0.55
N ALA A 289 -12.34 3.66 1.56
CA ALA A 289 -12.64 4.89 2.30
C ALA A 289 -11.40 5.79 2.40
N PHE A 290 -10.89 6.21 1.24
CA PHE A 290 -9.71 7.06 1.13
C PHE A 290 -10.01 8.51 1.52
N ASP A 291 -8.96 9.31 1.70
CA ASP A 291 -9.07 10.70 2.12
C ASP A 291 -9.63 11.58 0.99
N GLU A 292 -10.05 12.79 1.32
CA GLU A 292 -10.76 13.69 0.40
C GLU A 292 -9.92 14.03 -0.84
N ASP A 293 -8.62 14.24 -0.68
CA ASP A 293 -7.70 14.56 -1.77
C ASP A 293 -7.54 13.41 -2.79
N VAL A 294 -7.75 12.17 -2.37
CA VAL A 294 -7.82 11.02 -3.29
C VAL A 294 -9.20 10.91 -3.93
N MET A 295 -10.27 11.18 -3.18
CA MET A 295 -11.64 11.08 -3.72
C MET A 295 -11.96 12.16 -4.77
N PHE A 296 -11.41 13.38 -4.59
CA PHE A 296 -11.78 14.58 -5.38
C PHE A 296 -10.56 15.31 -5.96
N GLY A 297 -9.33 14.88 -5.68
CA GLY A 297 -8.09 15.49 -6.16
C GLY A 297 -7.82 15.24 -7.64
N GLU A 298 -6.89 16.01 -8.21
CA GLU A 298 -6.50 15.92 -9.63
C GLU A 298 -5.83 14.58 -9.98
N ASN A 299 -5.08 13.99 -9.03
CA ASN A 299 -4.35 12.71 -9.19
C ASN A 299 -5.13 11.52 -8.62
N GLY A 300 -6.43 11.60 -8.58
CA GLY A 300 -7.30 10.58 -8.01
C GLY A 300 -8.66 10.65 -8.68
N GLY A 301 -9.69 10.76 -7.84
CA GLY A 301 -11.05 10.89 -8.31
C GLY A 301 -11.72 9.54 -8.54
N GLU A 302 -12.83 9.59 -9.26
CA GLU A 302 -13.71 8.42 -9.37
C GLU A 302 -13.09 7.26 -10.14
N GLU A 303 -12.31 7.55 -11.18
CA GLU A 303 -11.66 6.54 -12.01
C GLU A 303 -10.64 5.75 -11.19
N TYR A 304 -9.79 6.45 -10.45
CA TYR A 304 -8.84 5.80 -9.55
C TYR A 304 -9.51 4.93 -8.48
N LEU A 305 -10.60 5.41 -7.87
CA LEU A 305 -11.34 4.61 -6.90
C LEU A 305 -11.95 3.35 -7.54
N LYS A 306 -12.40 3.44 -8.80
CA LYS A 306 -12.85 2.27 -9.58
C LYS A 306 -11.72 1.29 -9.86
N GLU A 307 -10.54 1.77 -10.26
CA GLU A 307 -9.37 0.90 -10.47
C GLU A 307 -8.98 0.14 -9.21
N VAL A 308 -8.98 0.82 -8.04
CA VAL A 308 -8.72 0.15 -6.77
C VAL A 308 -9.83 -0.85 -6.43
N ALA A 309 -11.08 -0.53 -6.72
CA ALA A 309 -12.21 -1.43 -6.50
C ALA A 309 -12.14 -2.67 -7.40
N ASP A 310 -11.73 -2.52 -8.64
CA ASP A 310 -11.59 -3.60 -9.61
C ASP A 310 -10.56 -4.65 -9.19
N LYS A 311 -9.56 -4.27 -8.39
CA LYS A 311 -8.63 -5.23 -7.79
C LYS A 311 -9.33 -6.31 -6.94
N PHE A 312 -10.52 -6.04 -6.43
CA PHE A 312 -11.29 -6.95 -5.57
C PHE A 312 -12.58 -7.45 -6.20
N SER A 313 -13.11 -6.79 -7.22
CA SER A 313 -14.47 -6.98 -7.75
C SER A 313 -14.78 -8.39 -8.23
N ASN A 314 -13.76 -9.14 -8.69
CA ASN A 314 -13.92 -10.54 -9.10
C ASN A 314 -14.00 -11.53 -7.92
N PHE A 315 -13.76 -11.09 -6.70
CA PHE A 315 -13.63 -11.97 -5.52
C PHE A 315 -14.53 -11.57 -4.36
N ARG A 316 -14.91 -10.30 -4.27
CA ARG A 316 -15.68 -9.73 -3.16
C ARG A 316 -16.67 -8.70 -3.68
N ARG A 317 -17.70 -8.44 -2.90
CA ARG A 317 -18.52 -7.23 -3.09
C ARG A 317 -17.66 -6.03 -2.77
N VAL A 318 -17.68 -5.02 -3.61
CA VAL A 318 -16.82 -3.84 -3.45
C VAL A 318 -17.64 -2.56 -3.55
N SER A 319 -17.31 -1.61 -2.71
CA SER A 319 -17.82 -0.26 -2.82
C SER A 319 -16.74 0.76 -2.46
N TYR A 320 -16.92 2.00 -2.89
CA TYR A 320 -16.04 3.10 -2.52
C TYR A 320 -16.85 4.32 -2.06
N ILE A 321 -16.28 5.06 -1.12
CA ILE A 321 -16.87 6.30 -0.62
C ILE A 321 -16.46 7.44 -1.55
N ARG A 322 -17.45 8.02 -2.23
CA ARG A 322 -17.37 9.28 -2.96
C ARG A 322 -18.78 9.87 -3.06
N PRO A 323 -19.20 10.66 -2.05
CA PRO A 323 -20.53 11.23 -2.07
C PRO A 323 -20.69 12.20 -3.25
N PRO A 324 -21.94 12.38 -3.75
CA PRO A 324 -22.22 13.21 -4.94
C PRO A 324 -21.79 14.67 -4.76
N VAL A 325 -21.73 15.15 -3.54
CA VAL A 325 -21.25 16.49 -3.18
C VAL A 325 -20.10 16.34 -2.20
N ASN A 326 -18.99 17.05 -2.44
CA ASN A 326 -17.87 17.08 -1.51
C ASN A 326 -18.30 17.74 -0.19
N ILE A 327 -18.41 16.93 0.85
CA ILE A 327 -18.78 17.35 2.21
C ILE A 327 -17.58 17.38 3.15
N PHE A 328 -16.39 17.12 2.63
CA PHE A 328 -15.16 16.98 3.40
C PHE A 328 -14.33 18.25 3.35
N LYS A 329 -13.52 18.45 4.37
CA LYS A 329 -12.42 19.41 4.33
C LYS A 329 -11.26 18.82 3.56
N PRO A 330 -10.34 19.66 3.00
CA PRO A 330 -9.16 19.17 2.31
C PRO A 330 -8.38 18.11 3.14
N LYS A 331 -8.03 17.00 2.52
CA LYS A 331 -7.31 15.87 3.13
C LYS A 331 -8.02 15.23 4.33
N GLN A 332 -9.31 15.37 4.44
CA GLN A 332 -10.10 14.80 5.51
C GLN A 332 -10.51 13.36 5.16
N SER A 333 -10.30 12.45 6.13
CA SER A 333 -10.83 11.09 6.01
C SER A 333 -12.35 11.08 6.18
N PRO A 334 -13.08 10.21 5.47
CA PRO A 334 -14.54 10.09 5.60
C PRO A 334 -15.02 9.86 7.03
N ILE A 335 -14.24 9.16 7.84
CA ILE A 335 -14.57 8.90 9.24
C ILE A 335 -14.47 10.16 10.12
N ASP A 336 -13.71 11.17 9.70
CA ASP A 336 -13.59 12.45 10.42
C ASP A 336 -14.87 13.28 10.39
N THR A 337 -15.81 12.95 9.51
CA THR A 337 -17.13 13.57 9.43
C THR A 337 -18.14 12.98 10.41
N LEU A 338 -17.69 12.37 11.48
CA LEU A 338 -18.57 11.77 12.49
C LEU A 338 -19.52 12.83 13.12
N GLY A 339 -19.01 14.03 13.39
CA GLY A 339 -19.78 15.06 14.09
C GLY A 339 -20.36 14.52 15.40
N LYS A 340 -21.24 15.30 16.05
CA LYS A 340 -21.83 14.91 17.36
C LYS A 340 -22.63 13.60 17.34
N LYS A 341 -23.08 13.10 16.19
CA LYS A 341 -23.90 11.88 16.06
C LYS A 341 -23.43 10.95 14.92
N GLY A 342 -22.24 11.13 14.39
CA GLY A 342 -21.75 10.34 13.26
C GLY A 342 -22.58 10.52 11.97
N VAL A 343 -23.21 11.66 11.78
CA VAL A 343 -24.14 11.88 10.66
C VAL A 343 -23.40 11.85 9.32
N GLY A 344 -22.27 12.55 9.23
CA GLY A 344 -21.48 12.59 8.01
C GLY A 344 -20.95 11.22 7.60
N TRP A 345 -20.41 10.47 8.57
CA TRP A 345 -19.95 9.10 8.33
C TRP A 345 -21.08 8.18 7.86
N ARG A 346 -22.24 8.20 8.54
CA ARG A 346 -23.41 7.40 8.12
C ARG A 346 -23.90 7.78 6.73
N TYR A 347 -23.89 9.07 6.40
CA TYR A 347 -24.24 9.54 5.07
C TYR A 347 -23.26 8.99 4.03
N SER A 348 -21.95 9.12 4.24
CA SER A 348 -20.92 8.59 3.35
C SER A 348 -21.06 7.08 3.13
N MET A 349 -21.30 6.33 4.21
CA MET A 349 -21.53 4.87 4.12
C MET A 349 -22.83 4.52 3.39
N LYS A 350 -23.89 5.32 3.56
CA LYS A 350 -25.17 5.09 2.87
C LYS A 350 -25.09 5.40 1.38
N THR A 351 -24.34 6.43 1.01
CA THR A 351 -24.20 6.92 -0.37
C THR A 351 -22.99 6.35 -1.11
N ARG A 352 -22.28 5.37 -0.53
CA ARG A 352 -21.14 4.76 -1.18
C ARG A 352 -21.51 4.13 -2.50
N ASN A 353 -20.61 4.20 -3.46
CA ASN A 353 -20.80 3.67 -4.80
C ASN A 353 -20.50 2.17 -4.82
N LYS A 354 -21.47 1.36 -5.20
CA LYS A 354 -21.36 -0.08 -5.28
C LYS A 354 -20.92 -0.50 -6.68
N VAL A 355 -19.89 -1.36 -6.77
CA VAL A 355 -19.27 -1.71 -8.06
C VAL A 355 -19.85 -2.99 -8.65
N ASN A 356 -20.05 -4.04 -7.88
CA ASN A 356 -20.44 -5.36 -8.38
C ASN A 356 -21.47 -6.05 -7.46
N PHE A 357 -22.49 -5.30 -7.04
CA PHE A 357 -23.61 -5.87 -6.30
C PHE A 357 -24.64 -6.40 -7.31
N VAL A 358 -24.58 -7.67 -7.63
CA VAL A 358 -25.60 -8.40 -8.36
C VAL A 358 -26.50 -9.11 -7.39
#